data_dcbc0428d966bec7cfee7604956e8d7f
#
_entry.id   dcbc0428d966bec7cfee7604956e8d7f
#
_cell.length_a   1.000
_cell.length_b   1.000
_cell.length_c   1.000
_cell.angle_alpha   90.00
_cell.angle_beta   90.00
_cell.angle_gamma   90.00
#
_symmetry.space_group_name_H-M   'P 1'
#
loop_
_entity.id
_entity.type
_entity.pdbx_description
1 polymer ?
#
loop_
_entity_poly.entity_id
_entity_poly.type
_entity_poly.pdbx_seq_one_letter_code
_entity_poly.pdbx_strand_id
1 'polypeptide(L)'
;MRKFEKSSKLDNVLYDVRGPVVDEANRMVEDGMEVLKLNIGNPYPFGFSAPQEVILDMLSNIRTSQGYSDSKGIFSARKAIMQYSQLKHIPNVTMSDIYTGNGVSELINLCMQALLDNGDEILIPAPDYPLWTATATLAGGKVVHYICDEQSDWYPDIEDMR
;
A
#
# COMPACT_ATOMS: atom_id res chain seq x y z
N MET A 1 10.64 18.04 -33.31
CA MET A 1 10.35 16.90 -32.45
C MET A 1 9.63 17.39 -31.22
N ARG A 2 8.46 16.81 -30.86
CA ARG A 2 7.75 17.17 -29.64
C ARG A 2 8.59 16.71 -28.44
N LYS A 3 8.90 17.64 -27.52
CA LYS A 3 9.62 17.33 -26.29
C LYS A 3 8.66 16.58 -25.36
N PHE A 4 9.07 15.42 -24.85
CA PHE A 4 8.29 14.67 -23.86
C PHE A 4 8.63 15.21 -22.47
N GLU A 5 7.62 15.62 -21.74
CA GLU A 5 7.72 16.11 -20.36
C GLU A 5 6.81 15.27 -19.47
N LYS A 6 7.10 15.22 -18.17
CA LYS A 6 6.22 14.55 -17.21
C LYS A 6 4.85 15.22 -17.16
N SER A 7 3.82 14.48 -16.81
CA SER A 7 2.47 15.04 -16.65
C SER A 7 2.46 16.05 -15.51
N SER A 8 1.74 17.16 -15.70
CA SER A 8 1.51 18.17 -14.65
C SER A 8 0.78 17.62 -13.42
N LYS A 9 0.08 16.49 -13.54
CA LYS A 9 -0.50 15.77 -12.40
C LYS A 9 0.55 15.35 -11.36
N LEU A 10 1.82 15.24 -11.77
CA LEU A 10 2.93 14.83 -10.90
C LEU A 10 3.61 16.02 -10.19
N ASP A 11 3.24 17.27 -10.50
CA ASP A 11 3.95 18.43 -9.97
C ASP A 11 3.79 18.60 -8.46
N ASN A 12 2.68 18.13 -7.89
CA ASN A 12 2.39 18.20 -6.46
C ASN A 12 2.35 16.80 -5.79
N VAL A 13 2.84 15.77 -6.46
CA VAL A 13 2.88 14.42 -5.91
C VAL A 13 4.23 14.19 -5.25
N LEU A 14 4.25 14.21 -3.92
CA LEU A 14 5.41 13.92 -3.09
C LEU A 14 5.39 12.45 -2.70
N TYR A 15 5.83 11.59 -3.60
CA TYR A 15 6.08 10.17 -3.31
C TYR A 15 7.58 9.91 -3.38
N ASP A 16 8.29 10.45 -2.41
CA ASP A 16 9.76 10.34 -2.37
C ASP A 16 10.22 9.49 -1.18
N VAL A 17 10.09 8.17 -1.31
CA VAL A 17 10.73 7.21 -0.41
C VAL A 17 12.22 7.03 -0.69
N ARG A 18 12.77 7.74 -1.68
CA ARG A 18 14.16 7.68 -2.17
C ARG A 18 14.82 9.03 -2.27
N GLY A 19 14.40 10.01 -1.50
CA GLY A 19 14.90 11.37 -1.54
C GLY A 19 16.31 11.55 -0.99
N PRO A 20 16.72 12.82 -0.76
CA PRO A 20 18.08 13.18 -0.37
C PRO A 20 18.59 12.42 0.86
N VAL A 21 17.70 12.05 1.78
CA VAL A 21 18.06 11.26 2.97
C VAL A 21 18.53 9.85 2.60
N VAL A 22 17.87 9.21 1.63
CA VAL A 22 18.28 7.87 1.16
C VAL A 22 19.58 7.93 0.37
N ASP A 23 19.78 8.97 -0.43
CA ASP A 23 21.01 9.18 -1.18
C ASP A 23 22.18 9.37 -0.23
N GLU A 24 22.02 10.18 0.83
CA GLU A 24 23.04 10.36 1.86
C GLU A 24 23.30 9.07 2.64
N ALA A 25 22.26 8.33 3.00
CA ALA A 25 22.41 7.03 3.67
C ALA A 25 23.19 6.03 2.80
N ASN A 26 22.95 6.02 1.49
CA ASN A 26 23.70 5.16 0.58
C ASN A 26 25.18 5.59 0.46
N ARG A 27 25.44 6.89 0.39
CA ARG A 27 26.82 7.42 0.42
C ARG A 27 27.55 7.00 1.71
N MET A 28 26.89 7.10 2.87
CA MET A 28 27.46 6.66 4.14
C MET A 28 27.81 5.17 4.12
N VAL A 29 26.94 4.33 3.55
CA VAL A 29 27.21 2.88 3.40
C VAL A 29 28.41 2.64 2.47
N GLU A 30 28.51 3.39 1.36
CA GLU A 30 29.67 3.31 0.43
C GLU A 30 30.97 3.74 1.10
N ASP A 31 30.91 4.71 2.03
CA ASP A 31 32.05 5.14 2.86
C ASP A 31 32.39 4.15 4.00
N GLY A 32 31.69 3.01 4.08
CA GLY A 32 31.94 1.94 5.06
C GLY A 32 31.24 2.13 6.41
N MET A 33 30.31 3.06 6.52
CA MET A 33 29.54 3.26 7.73
C MET A 33 28.34 2.29 7.79
N GLU A 34 28.03 1.79 8.98
CA GLU A 34 26.85 0.99 9.21
C GLU A 34 25.61 1.91 9.35
N VAL A 35 24.64 1.74 8.48
CA VAL A 35 23.38 2.51 8.51
C VAL A 35 22.19 1.58 8.72
N LEU A 36 21.48 1.74 9.84
CA LEU A 36 20.24 1.03 10.12
C LEU A 36 19.08 1.71 9.38
N LYS A 37 18.55 1.03 8.36
CA LYS A 37 17.45 1.52 7.53
C LYS A 37 16.11 1.14 8.16
N LEU A 38 15.40 2.13 8.70
CA LEU A 38 14.09 1.97 9.35
C LEU A 38 12.92 2.50 8.51
N ASN A 39 13.19 2.96 7.29
CA ASN A 39 12.22 3.60 6.41
C ASN A 39 11.31 2.61 5.66
N ILE A 40 11.71 1.36 5.50
CA ILE A 40 10.93 0.30 4.83
C ILE A 40 11.00 -0.97 5.66
N GLY A 41 9.84 -1.53 6.00
CA GLY A 41 9.73 -2.82 6.67
C GLY A 41 10.14 -3.96 5.72
N ASN A 42 11.30 -4.55 5.96
CA ASN A 42 11.78 -5.71 5.23
C ASN A 42 12.34 -6.75 6.20
N PRO A 43 11.51 -7.71 6.68
CA PRO A 43 11.93 -8.68 7.68
C PRO A 43 12.96 -9.70 7.20
N TYR A 44 12.97 -10.02 5.90
CA TYR A 44 13.81 -11.09 5.35
C TYR A 44 15.33 -10.94 5.65
N PRO A 45 15.98 -9.78 5.51
CA PRO A 45 17.39 -9.61 5.85
C PRO A 45 17.72 -9.83 7.32
N PHE A 46 16.70 -9.82 8.20
CA PHE A 46 16.83 -10.06 9.64
C PHE A 46 16.52 -11.52 10.04
N GLY A 47 16.49 -12.43 9.06
CA GLY A 47 16.29 -13.87 9.30
C GLY A 47 14.83 -14.32 9.38
N PHE A 48 13.87 -13.43 9.10
CA PHE A 48 12.47 -13.81 9.02
C PHE A 48 12.13 -14.29 7.60
N SER A 49 11.86 -15.56 7.45
CA SER A 49 11.43 -16.15 6.19
C SER A 49 9.95 -16.51 6.20
N ALA A 50 9.36 -16.64 5.01
CA ALA A 50 8.02 -17.17 4.90
C ALA A 50 7.93 -18.59 5.48
N PRO A 51 6.81 -18.99 6.11
CA PRO A 51 6.59 -20.35 6.55
C PRO A 51 6.79 -21.36 5.42
N GLN A 52 7.38 -22.51 5.73
CA GLN A 52 7.70 -23.53 4.73
C GLN A 52 6.45 -24.04 3.98
N GLU A 53 5.32 -24.09 4.67
CA GLU A 53 4.02 -24.49 4.13
C GLU A 53 3.58 -23.55 3.01
N VAL A 54 3.78 -22.24 3.16
CA VAL A 54 3.45 -21.24 2.14
C VAL A 54 4.34 -21.42 0.90
N ILE A 55 5.63 -21.65 1.11
CA ILE A 55 6.59 -21.86 0.02
C ILE A 55 6.23 -23.12 -0.76
N LEU A 56 5.96 -24.22 -0.06
CA LEU A 56 5.60 -25.51 -0.70
C LEU A 56 4.27 -25.42 -1.45
N ASP A 57 3.27 -24.72 -0.92
CA ASP A 57 2.00 -24.50 -1.60
C ASP A 57 2.19 -23.71 -2.88
N MET A 58 2.95 -22.62 -2.85
CA MET A 58 3.30 -21.85 -4.06
C MET A 58 3.97 -22.75 -5.13
N LEU A 59 4.97 -23.53 -4.76
CA LEU A 59 5.71 -24.39 -5.67
C LEU A 59 4.82 -25.48 -6.27
N SER A 60 3.90 -26.04 -5.50
CA SER A 60 2.98 -27.09 -5.98
C SER A 60 1.96 -26.55 -6.98
N ASN A 61 1.54 -25.29 -6.83
CA ASN A 61 0.51 -24.66 -7.65
C ASN A 61 1.06 -23.89 -8.88
N ILE A 62 2.37 -23.69 -8.98
CA ILE A 62 2.96 -22.85 -10.04
C ILE A 62 2.65 -23.37 -11.46
N ARG A 63 2.54 -24.68 -11.64
CA ARG A 63 2.24 -25.28 -12.94
C ARG A 63 0.82 -25.01 -13.42
N THR A 64 -0.12 -24.83 -12.51
CA THR A 64 -1.55 -24.57 -12.79
C THR A 64 -1.88 -23.09 -12.78
N SER A 65 -0.92 -22.22 -12.40
CA SER A 65 -1.10 -20.78 -12.29
C SER A 65 -0.69 -19.99 -13.54
N GLN A 66 -0.52 -20.67 -14.69
CA GLN A 66 0.01 -20.03 -15.91
C GLN A 66 -1.07 -19.38 -16.79
N GLY A 67 -2.34 -19.56 -16.47
CA GLY A 67 -3.47 -19.02 -17.24
C GLY A 67 -4.10 -17.79 -16.58
N TYR A 68 -5.07 -17.22 -17.27
CA TYR A 68 -5.92 -16.19 -16.71
C TYR A 68 -6.85 -16.78 -15.63
N SER A 69 -7.15 -15.99 -14.61
CA SER A 69 -8.12 -16.30 -13.58
C SER A 69 -9.22 -15.24 -13.52
N ASP A 70 -10.18 -15.40 -12.61
CA ASP A 70 -11.20 -14.40 -12.33
C ASP A 70 -10.55 -13.06 -11.94
N SER A 71 -11.03 -11.95 -12.49
CA SER A 71 -10.49 -10.61 -12.26
C SER A 71 -10.57 -10.17 -10.79
N LYS A 72 -11.48 -10.73 -10.03
CA LYS A 72 -11.57 -10.50 -8.58
C LYS A 72 -10.58 -11.34 -7.77
N GLY A 73 -9.92 -12.32 -8.39
CA GLY A 73 -9.04 -13.27 -7.75
C GLY A 73 -9.62 -14.69 -7.71
N ILE A 74 -8.75 -15.67 -7.51
CA ILE A 74 -9.12 -17.09 -7.52
C ILE A 74 -10.10 -17.40 -6.38
N PHE A 75 -11.03 -18.31 -6.63
CA PHE A 75 -12.09 -18.67 -5.69
C PHE A 75 -11.57 -19.11 -4.33
N SER A 76 -10.52 -19.93 -4.29
CA SER A 76 -9.94 -20.45 -3.04
C SER A 76 -9.39 -19.33 -2.16
N ALA A 77 -8.68 -18.36 -2.73
CA ALA A 77 -8.14 -17.21 -1.99
C ALA A 77 -9.28 -16.33 -1.45
N ARG A 78 -10.26 -15.99 -2.29
CA ARG A 78 -11.40 -15.16 -1.88
C ARG A 78 -12.23 -15.85 -0.78
N LYS A 79 -12.43 -17.18 -0.89
CA LYS A 79 -13.10 -17.97 0.16
C LYS A 79 -12.32 -17.93 1.49
N ALA A 80 -11.01 -18.08 1.43
CA ALA A 80 -10.15 -18.01 2.63
C ALA A 80 -10.22 -16.61 3.29
N ILE A 81 -10.19 -15.53 2.49
CA ILE A 81 -10.35 -14.16 2.98
C ILE A 81 -11.73 -13.96 3.62
N MET A 82 -12.79 -14.45 3.00
CA MET A 82 -14.15 -14.37 3.57
C MET A 82 -14.21 -15.09 4.93
N GLN A 83 -13.68 -16.31 5.00
CA GLN A 83 -13.66 -17.07 6.26
C GLN A 83 -12.83 -16.37 7.34
N TYR A 84 -11.67 -15.78 6.95
CA TYR A 84 -10.87 -15.00 7.88
C TYR A 84 -11.58 -13.73 8.36
N SER A 85 -12.31 -13.06 7.49
CA SER A 85 -13.14 -11.90 7.86
C SER A 85 -14.23 -12.29 8.88
N GLN A 86 -14.84 -13.47 8.73
CA GLN A 86 -15.81 -14.00 9.70
C GLN A 86 -15.14 -14.27 11.07
N LEU A 87 -13.94 -14.85 11.09
CA LEU A 87 -13.16 -15.06 12.33
C LEU A 87 -12.79 -13.74 13.01
N LYS A 88 -12.60 -12.68 12.25
CA LYS A 88 -12.33 -11.32 12.74
C LYS A 88 -13.61 -10.55 13.10
N HIS A 89 -14.78 -11.18 13.01
CA HIS A 89 -16.09 -10.57 13.27
C HIS A 89 -16.38 -9.33 12.42
N ILE A 90 -15.85 -9.29 11.18
CA ILE A 90 -16.17 -8.24 10.21
C ILE A 90 -17.55 -8.58 9.62
N PRO A 91 -18.58 -7.74 9.85
CA PRO A 91 -19.95 -8.08 9.46
C PRO A 91 -20.15 -7.96 7.95
N ASN A 92 -21.08 -8.75 7.42
CA ASN A 92 -21.64 -8.64 6.08
C ASN A 92 -20.64 -8.82 4.91
N VAL A 93 -19.48 -9.44 5.12
CA VAL A 93 -18.51 -9.73 4.05
C VAL A 93 -18.95 -11.00 3.32
N THR A 94 -19.17 -10.88 2.02
CA THR A 94 -19.50 -11.98 1.12
C THR A 94 -18.39 -12.18 0.08
N MET A 95 -18.45 -13.27 -0.67
CA MET A 95 -17.50 -13.55 -1.76
C MET A 95 -17.49 -12.45 -2.85
N SER A 96 -18.61 -11.76 -3.05
CA SER A 96 -18.74 -10.70 -4.05
C SER A 96 -18.00 -9.41 -3.67
N ASP A 97 -17.74 -9.21 -2.38
CA ASP A 97 -17.11 -7.99 -1.84
C ASP A 97 -15.58 -8.07 -1.82
N ILE A 98 -15.03 -9.23 -2.21
CA ILE A 98 -13.60 -9.50 -2.09
C ILE A 98 -12.92 -9.40 -3.45
N TYR A 99 -11.91 -8.55 -3.51
CA TYR A 99 -11.01 -8.38 -4.63
C TYR A 99 -9.59 -8.62 -4.16
N THR A 100 -8.81 -9.36 -4.94
CA THR A 100 -7.38 -9.56 -4.68
C THR A 100 -6.56 -8.77 -5.68
N GLY A 101 -5.40 -8.29 -5.26
CA GLY A 101 -4.48 -7.54 -6.09
C GLY A 101 -3.03 -7.92 -5.81
N ASN A 102 -2.13 -7.33 -6.58
CA ASN A 102 -0.70 -7.53 -6.45
C ASN A 102 -0.12 -6.57 -5.39
N GLY A 103 -0.38 -6.90 -4.13
CA GLY A 103 0.04 -6.08 -2.98
C GLY A 103 -0.90 -4.91 -2.68
N VAL A 104 -0.71 -4.34 -1.51
CA VAL A 104 -1.54 -3.24 -0.99
C VAL A 104 -1.47 -2.00 -1.87
N SER A 105 -0.32 -1.70 -2.47
CA SER A 105 -0.13 -0.52 -3.31
C SER A 105 -1.04 -0.51 -4.55
N GLU A 106 -1.23 -1.66 -5.19
CA GLU A 106 -2.18 -1.78 -6.29
C GLU A 106 -3.62 -1.56 -5.80
N LEU A 107 -3.99 -2.20 -4.69
CA LEU A 107 -5.34 -2.08 -4.12
C LEU A 107 -5.67 -0.65 -3.70
N ILE A 108 -4.73 0.07 -3.10
CA ILE A 108 -4.88 1.50 -2.79
C ILE A 108 -5.16 2.29 -4.07
N ASN A 109 -4.34 2.10 -5.11
CA ASN A 109 -4.53 2.79 -6.37
C ASN A 109 -5.87 2.47 -7.03
N LEU A 110 -6.29 1.21 -7.02
CA LEU A 110 -7.61 0.80 -7.54
C LEU A 110 -8.76 1.45 -6.77
N CYS A 111 -8.68 1.49 -5.44
CA CYS A 111 -9.71 2.15 -4.62
C CYS A 111 -9.79 3.64 -4.92
N MET A 112 -8.66 4.35 -5.02
CA MET A 112 -8.66 5.78 -5.33
C MET A 112 -9.27 6.07 -6.71
N GLN A 113 -8.90 5.26 -7.72
CA GLN A 113 -9.45 5.40 -9.08
C GLN A 113 -10.94 5.07 -9.17
N ALA A 114 -11.43 4.16 -8.32
CA ALA A 114 -12.82 3.71 -8.37
C ALA A 114 -13.79 4.58 -7.54
N LEU A 115 -13.29 5.29 -6.54
CA LEU A 115 -14.12 5.95 -5.54
C LEU A 115 -14.01 7.48 -5.53
N LEU A 116 -12.99 8.07 -6.18
CA LEU A 116 -12.78 9.52 -6.18
C LEU A 116 -13.05 10.12 -7.56
N ASP A 117 -13.96 11.07 -7.59
CA ASP A 117 -14.09 12.00 -8.70
C ASP A 117 -13.16 13.23 -8.50
N ASN A 118 -12.98 14.02 -9.57
CA ASN A 118 -12.15 15.23 -9.48
C ASN A 118 -12.73 16.23 -8.45
N GLY A 119 -11.94 16.52 -7.44
CA GLY A 119 -12.29 17.48 -6.39
C GLY A 119 -12.97 16.87 -5.16
N ASP A 120 -13.24 15.57 -5.15
CA ASP A 120 -13.69 14.88 -3.95
C ASP A 120 -12.65 14.97 -2.84
N GLU A 121 -13.11 15.15 -1.62
CA GLU A 121 -12.24 15.17 -0.44
C GLU A 121 -12.12 13.77 0.16
N ILE A 122 -10.89 13.43 0.59
CA ILE A 122 -10.58 12.19 1.27
C ILE A 122 -9.75 12.46 2.52
N LEU A 123 -10.17 11.88 3.64
CA LEU A 123 -9.42 11.92 4.89
C LEU A 123 -8.27 10.92 4.88
N ILE A 124 -7.06 11.40 5.13
CA ILE A 124 -5.84 10.60 5.22
C ILE A 124 -5.12 10.93 6.53
N PRO A 125 -4.65 9.93 7.30
CA PRO A 125 -3.93 10.19 8.54
C PRO A 125 -2.63 10.96 8.31
N ALA A 126 -2.20 11.74 9.28
CA ALA A 126 -0.88 12.34 9.34
C ALA A 126 -0.21 12.01 10.70
N PRO A 127 0.98 11.38 10.71
CA PRO A 127 1.78 10.93 9.55
C PRO A 127 1.17 9.75 8.81
N ASP A 128 1.44 9.63 7.49
CA ASP A 128 0.96 8.53 6.67
C ASP A 128 2.10 7.82 5.90
N TYR A 129 1.73 6.72 5.25
CA TYR A 129 2.53 6.18 4.17
C TYR A 129 2.27 7.02 2.91
N PRO A 130 3.29 7.67 2.31
CA PRO A 130 3.10 8.69 1.26
C PRO A 130 2.30 8.25 0.03
N LEU A 131 2.14 6.94 -0.18
CA LEU A 131 1.35 6.38 -1.27
C LEU A 131 -0.12 6.79 -1.21
N TRP A 132 -0.72 6.87 -0.02
CA TRP A 132 -2.12 7.27 0.14
C TRP A 132 -2.37 8.66 -0.44
N THR A 133 -1.59 9.63 0.00
CA THR A 133 -1.66 11.01 -0.48
C THR A 133 -1.35 11.11 -1.98
N ALA A 134 -0.32 10.40 -2.45
CA ALA A 134 0.08 10.41 -3.85
C ALA A 134 -1.01 9.86 -4.77
N THR A 135 -1.58 8.69 -4.44
CA THR A 135 -2.60 8.05 -5.27
C THR A 135 -3.93 8.81 -5.27
N ALA A 136 -4.35 9.37 -4.13
CA ALA A 136 -5.53 10.22 -4.04
C ALA A 136 -5.38 11.47 -4.93
N THR A 137 -4.23 12.14 -4.85
CA THR A 137 -3.93 13.31 -5.70
C THR A 137 -3.92 12.94 -7.19
N LEU A 138 -3.32 11.82 -7.57
CA LEU A 138 -3.28 11.35 -8.96
C LEU A 138 -4.66 10.96 -9.49
N ALA A 139 -5.54 10.45 -8.62
CA ALA A 139 -6.93 10.16 -8.96
C ALA A 139 -7.79 11.44 -9.13
N GLY A 140 -7.27 12.60 -8.74
CA GLY A 140 -7.97 13.88 -8.84
C GLY A 140 -8.66 14.30 -7.54
N GLY A 141 -8.52 13.52 -6.47
CA GLY A 141 -9.04 13.82 -5.14
C GLY A 141 -8.25 14.92 -4.44
N LYS A 142 -8.88 15.56 -3.48
CA LYS A 142 -8.30 16.54 -2.56
C LYS A 142 -8.06 15.88 -1.22
N VAL A 143 -6.81 15.77 -0.84
CA VAL A 143 -6.42 15.16 0.45
C VAL A 143 -6.64 16.15 1.58
N VAL A 144 -7.33 15.70 2.63
CA VAL A 144 -7.49 16.38 3.91
C VAL A 144 -6.86 15.49 4.98
N HIS A 145 -5.78 15.98 5.56
CA HIS A 145 -5.09 15.23 6.61
C HIS A 145 -5.76 15.43 7.96
N TYR A 146 -5.84 14.35 8.74
CA TYR A 146 -6.18 14.38 10.15
C TYR A 146 -5.02 13.87 11.00
N ILE A 147 -4.92 14.36 12.23
CA ILE A 147 -3.76 14.09 13.08
C ILE A 147 -3.90 12.73 13.79
N CYS A 148 -2.81 11.96 13.76
CA CYS A 148 -2.58 10.84 14.66
C CYS A 148 -1.43 11.24 15.60
N ASP A 149 -1.76 11.66 16.83
CA ASP A 149 -0.80 12.21 17.77
C ASP A 149 0.01 11.11 18.48
N GLU A 150 1.33 11.30 18.53
CA GLU A 150 2.25 10.41 19.25
C GLU A 150 1.88 10.32 20.75
N GLN A 151 1.45 11.41 21.36
CA GLN A 151 1.05 11.43 22.77
C GLN A 151 -0.23 10.66 23.06
N SER A 152 -1.01 10.36 22.01
CA SER A 152 -2.22 9.56 22.04
C SER A 152 -2.01 8.17 21.43
N ASP A 153 -0.80 7.61 21.53
CA ASP A 153 -0.44 6.31 20.97
C ASP A 153 -0.78 6.18 19.47
N TRP A 154 -0.68 7.27 18.72
CA TRP A 154 -1.00 7.36 17.30
C TRP A 154 -2.47 7.08 16.94
N TYR A 155 -3.38 7.18 17.92
CA TYR A 155 -4.82 7.12 17.62
C TYR A 155 -5.28 8.36 16.85
N PRO A 156 -6.25 8.19 15.93
CA PRO A 156 -6.86 9.31 15.21
C PRO A 156 -7.48 10.34 16.16
N ASP A 157 -7.19 11.61 15.94
CA ASP A 157 -7.88 12.71 16.63
C ASP A 157 -9.27 12.91 16.01
N ILE A 158 -10.30 12.51 16.75
CA ILE A 158 -11.69 12.56 16.26
C ILE A 158 -12.20 14.02 16.17
N GLU A 159 -11.68 14.92 16.96
CA GLU A 159 -12.07 16.34 16.88
C GLU A 159 -11.45 17.00 15.64
N ASP A 160 -10.20 16.65 15.31
CA ASP A 160 -9.54 17.13 14.09
C ASP A 160 -10.16 16.56 12.81
N MET A 161 -10.77 15.38 12.88
CA MET A 161 -11.49 14.75 11.76
C MET A 161 -12.85 15.40 11.44
N ARG A 162 -13.41 16.25 12.31
CA ARG A 162 -14.72 16.91 12.16
C ARG A 162 -14.64 18.22 11.43
#